data_b6179ad5046761facd411123b1c8576c
#
_entry.id   b6179ad5046761facd411123b1c8576c
#
_cell.length_a   1.000
_cell.length_b   1.000
_cell.length_c   1.000
_cell.angle_alpha   90.00
_cell.angle_beta   90.00
_cell.angle_gamma   90.00
#
_symmetry.space_group_name_H-M   'P 1'
#
loop_
_entity.id
_entity.type
_entity.pdbx_description
1 polymer ?
#
loop_
_entity_poly.entity_id
_entity_poly.type
_entity_poly.pdbx_seq_one_letter_code
_entity_poly.pdbx_strand_id
1 'polypeptide(L)'
;MTLTLVPPSPVLPAPVRPDPLGVLGVPGEINLDHAASAPCARAAADAVAGLLPWYASVHRGAGALSRRCTLAYERARQTVGDFLGARPDDHVIFTRNTTDALNLLARALPAGTTVITFGGEHHANLLPWPRGSVRLPVPDSPAGAVRSLAAALGELARDARPGLPVLVAVTGAGNVTGECWPVAELARVAHRHGARILVDAAQLAPHAPVDLAALDVDYVALSGHKLYAPFGAGVLAGRADWLDAAPPYLAGGGATSHVGAATHEVRWTTGPARHEAGTPNLLGAVALAAVCAALGEADRQALHVREQALLTRLRRGLATLPDVVELRTFGPDAPRVGIVSFVVAGRDSAEVAAHLATRHRIGVRDGLFCAHPLTRRLLAEAAARTGRTDLPPTALRASLGLGTTEPEVDALLTALTHLP
;
A
#
# COMPACT_ATOMS: atom_id res chain seq x y z
N MET A 1 -62.86 -33.61 21.89
CA MET A 1 -62.25 -32.57 21.18
C MET A 1 -60.72 -32.75 21.32
N THR A 2 -60.13 -33.45 20.36
CA THR A 2 -58.70 -33.81 20.39
C THR A 2 -57.88 -32.68 19.76
N LEU A 3 -57.06 -31.95 20.56
CA LEU A 3 -56.15 -30.93 20.12
C LEU A 3 -54.98 -31.61 19.40
N THR A 4 -54.94 -31.46 18.09
CA THR A 4 -53.77 -31.84 17.25
C THR A 4 -52.66 -30.83 17.46
N LEU A 5 -51.58 -31.24 18.14
CA LEU A 5 -50.36 -30.45 18.24
C LEU A 5 -49.70 -30.31 16.84
N VAL A 6 -49.65 -29.10 16.32
CA VAL A 6 -48.89 -28.77 15.12
C VAL A 6 -47.38 -28.83 15.48
N PRO A 7 -46.59 -29.66 14.77
CA PRO A 7 -45.14 -29.69 15.05
C PRO A 7 -44.53 -28.34 14.78
N PRO A 8 -43.49 -27.90 15.55
CA PRO A 8 -42.81 -26.65 15.32
C PRO A 8 -42.16 -26.66 13.93
N SER A 9 -42.33 -25.58 13.18
CA SER A 9 -41.66 -25.37 11.89
C SER A 9 -40.15 -25.50 12.05
N PRO A 10 -39.46 -26.20 11.13
CA PRO A 10 -38.01 -26.29 11.18
C PRO A 10 -37.41 -24.88 11.13
N VAL A 11 -36.61 -24.55 12.13
CA VAL A 11 -35.80 -23.33 12.14
C VAL A 11 -34.77 -23.47 11.02
N LEU A 12 -34.99 -22.80 9.90
CA LEU A 12 -33.99 -22.73 8.85
C LEU A 12 -32.73 -22.08 9.44
N PRO A 13 -31.54 -22.68 9.24
CA PRO A 13 -30.31 -22.05 9.68
C PRO A 13 -30.23 -20.64 9.06
N ALA A 14 -29.86 -19.66 9.87
CA ALA A 14 -29.67 -18.31 9.39
C ALA A 14 -28.71 -18.35 8.18
N PRO A 15 -28.97 -17.61 7.09
CA PRO A 15 -28.09 -17.60 5.94
C PRO A 15 -26.69 -17.22 6.41
N VAL A 16 -25.71 -18.10 6.14
CA VAL A 16 -24.30 -17.85 6.44
C VAL A 16 -23.94 -16.59 5.65
N ARG A 17 -23.66 -15.48 6.35
CA ARG A 17 -23.18 -14.27 5.69
C ARG A 17 -21.83 -14.60 5.06
N PRO A 18 -21.63 -14.31 3.76
CA PRO A 18 -20.33 -14.54 3.12
C PRO A 18 -19.26 -13.74 3.87
N ASP A 19 -18.06 -14.32 3.99
CA ASP A 19 -16.90 -13.66 4.59
C ASP A 19 -16.64 -12.32 3.86
N PRO A 20 -16.70 -11.18 4.53
CA PRO A 20 -16.48 -9.87 3.91
C PRO A 20 -15.04 -9.70 3.37
N LEU A 21 -14.07 -10.44 3.93
CA LEU A 21 -12.68 -10.49 3.47
C LEU A 21 -12.44 -11.58 2.42
N GLY A 22 -13.44 -12.38 2.07
CA GLY A 22 -13.36 -13.30 0.94
C GLY A 22 -13.08 -12.53 -0.35
N VAL A 23 -12.07 -12.96 -1.10
CA VAL A 23 -11.67 -12.29 -2.36
C VAL A 23 -12.40 -12.90 -3.55
N LEU A 24 -12.70 -12.08 -4.54
CA LEU A 24 -13.27 -12.51 -5.81
C LEU A 24 -12.14 -13.01 -6.72
N GLY A 25 -12.37 -14.13 -7.38
CA GLY A 25 -11.39 -14.74 -8.28
C GLY A 25 -12.03 -15.60 -9.34
N VAL A 26 -11.25 -16.03 -10.31
CA VAL A 26 -11.67 -16.94 -11.38
C VAL A 26 -11.27 -18.36 -10.98
N PRO A 27 -12.20 -19.32 -10.94
CA PRO A 27 -11.89 -20.69 -10.60
C PRO A 27 -10.78 -21.29 -11.48
N GLY A 28 -9.79 -21.90 -10.85
CA GLY A 28 -8.64 -22.52 -11.53
C GLY A 28 -7.53 -21.57 -11.94
N GLU A 29 -7.65 -20.25 -11.72
CA GLU A 29 -6.52 -19.31 -11.82
C GLU A 29 -5.87 -19.14 -10.44
N ILE A 30 -4.54 -19.22 -10.38
CA ILE A 30 -3.75 -19.01 -9.18
C ILE A 30 -3.10 -17.63 -9.29
N ASN A 31 -3.50 -16.70 -8.43
CA ASN A 31 -2.93 -15.36 -8.41
C ASN A 31 -1.93 -15.20 -7.25
N LEU A 32 -0.65 -15.14 -7.60
CA LEU A 32 0.43 -14.85 -6.68
C LEU A 32 1.12 -13.50 -7.01
N ASP A 33 0.35 -12.53 -7.55
CA ASP A 33 0.83 -11.16 -7.84
C ASP A 33 0.06 -10.08 -7.04
N HIS A 34 -0.33 -10.37 -5.80
CA HIS A 34 -1.06 -9.46 -4.91
C HIS A 34 -0.34 -8.12 -4.67
N ALA A 35 1.00 -8.12 -4.65
CA ALA A 35 1.79 -6.91 -4.47
C ALA A 35 1.74 -5.94 -5.66
N ALA A 36 1.32 -6.39 -6.85
CA ALA A 36 1.03 -5.51 -7.97
C ALA A 36 -0.38 -4.93 -7.85
N SER A 37 -1.40 -5.81 -7.72
CA SER A 37 -2.79 -5.43 -7.45
C SER A 37 -3.51 -6.61 -6.80
N ALA A 38 -4.12 -6.41 -5.65
CA ALA A 38 -4.86 -7.44 -4.95
C ALA A 38 -6.23 -7.70 -5.63
N PRO A 39 -6.76 -8.92 -5.56
CA PRO A 39 -8.13 -9.20 -5.98
C PRO A 39 -9.14 -8.35 -5.20
N CYS A 40 -10.35 -8.18 -5.74
CA CYS A 40 -11.40 -7.44 -5.07
C CYS A 40 -11.92 -8.22 -3.85
N ALA A 41 -11.95 -7.59 -2.68
CA ALA A 41 -12.66 -8.15 -1.53
C ALA A 41 -14.18 -8.06 -1.74
N ARG A 42 -14.91 -9.03 -1.22
CA ARG A 42 -16.39 -9.04 -1.27
C ARG A 42 -16.97 -7.78 -0.65
N ALA A 43 -16.44 -7.32 0.48
CA ALA A 43 -16.88 -6.09 1.13
C ALA A 43 -16.83 -4.89 0.18
N ALA A 44 -15.76 -4.75 -0.63
CA ALA A 44 -15.63 -3.66 -1.61
C ALA A 44 -16.67 -3.78 -2.72
N ALA A 45 -16.84 -4.98 -3.28
CA ALA A 45 -17.80 -5.23 -4.36
C ALA A 45 -19.25 -4.97 -3.90
N ASP A 46 -19.61 -5.49 -2.74
CA ASP A 46 -20.97 -5.37 -2.17
C ASP A 46 -21.29 -3.90 -1.81
N ALA A 47 -20.33 -3.16 -1.25
CA ALA A 47 -20.50 -1.74 -0.94
C ALA A 47 -20.73 -0.89 -2.20
N VAL A 48 -19.98 -1.16 -3.27
CA VAL A 48 -20.18 -0.50 -4.57
C VAL A 48 -21.54 -0.87 -5.15
N ALA A 49 -21.87 -2.16 -5.22
CA ALA A 49 -23.14 -2.62 -5.77
C ALA A 49 -24.35 -2.02 -5.00
N GLY A 50 -24.27 -1.95 -3.68
CA GLY A 50 -25.31 -1.36 -2.83
C GLY A 50 -25.48 0.15 -2.99
N LEU A 51 -24.42 0.86 -3.40
CA LEU A 51 -24.47 2.32 -3.59
C LEU A 51 -24.90 2.72 -5.01
N LEU A 52 -24.63 1.90 -6.03
CA LEU A 52 -24.88 2.23 -7.44
C LEU A 52 -26.32 2.73 -7.72
N PRO A 53 -27.42 2.13 -7.19
CA PRO A 53 -28.78 2.62 -7.44
C PRO A 53 -29.04 4.03 -6.88
N TRP A 54 -28.20 4.49 -5.94
CA TRP A 54 -28.33 5.78 -5.25
C TRP A 54 -27.33 6.82 -5.77
N TYR A 55 -26.51 6.47 -6.77
CA TYR A 55 -25.41 7.32 -7.23
C TYR A 55 -25.92 8.67 -7.75
N ALA A 56 -25.34 9.74 -7.20
CA ALA A 56 -25.61 11.13 -7.58
C ALA A 56 -24.38 11.99 -7.26
N SER A 57 -24.52 13.31 -7.39
CA SER A 57 -23.46 14.28 -7.07
C SER A 57 -23.05 14.23 -5.58
N VAL A 58 -21.79 14.54 -5.33
CA VAL A 58 -21.20 14.66 -3.98
C VAL A 58 -20.98 16.14 -3.69
N HIS A 59 -21.29 16.60 -2.47
CA HIS A 59 -21.12 17.95 -1.91
C HIS A 59 -21.96 19.09 -2.53
N ARG A 60 -22.63 18.92 -3.67
CA ARG A 60 -23.20 20.04 -4.44
C ARG A 60 -24.66 19.90 -4.79
N GLY A 61 -25.42 19.11 -4.08
CA GLY A 61 -26.83 18.93 -4.36
C GLY A 61 -27.69 18.92 -3.10
N ALA A 62 -28.82 19.60 -3.15
CA ALA A 62 -29.82 19.60 -2.08
C ALA A 62 -30.73 18.37 -2.10
N GLY A 63 -30.78 17.62 -3.20
CA GLY A 63 -31.61 16.44 -3.37
C GLY A 63 -31.20 15.27 -2.44
N ALA A 64 -32.15 14.39 -2.14
CA ALA A 64 -31.92 13.26 -1.22
C ALA A 64 -30.79 12.33 -1.66
N LEU A 65 -30.66 12.07 -2.97
CA LEU A 65 -29.58 11.23 -3.53
C LEU A 65 -28.22 11.87 -3.33
N SER A 66 -28.08 13.17 -3.62
CA SER A 66 -26.82 13.90 -3.43
C SER A 66 -26.41 13.95 -1.97
N ARG A 67 -27.36 14.20 -1.05
CA ARG A 67 -27.07 14.14 0.40
C ARG A 67 -26.62 12.77 0.84
N ARG A 68 -27.24 11.70 0.34
CA ARG A 68 -26.83 10.31 0.62
C ARG A 68 -25.42 10.03 0.13
N CYS A 69 -25.08 10.43 -1.09
CA CYS A 69 -23.75 10.26 -1.66
C CYS A 69 -22.69 11.06 -0.90
N THR A 70 -22.99 12.30 -0.54
CA THR A 70 -22.10 13.12 0.29
C THR A 70 -21.85 12.47 1.65
N LEU A 71 -22.90 12.01 2.32
CA LEU A 71 -22.79 11.33 3.60
C LEU A 71 -21.97 10.03 3.49
N ALA A 72 -22.18 9.26 2.43
CA ALA A 72 -21.40 8.04 2.18
C ALA A 72 -19.90 8.34 1.97
N TYR A 73 -19.58 9.41 1.23
CA TYR A 73 -18.21 9.84 0.99
C TYR A 73 -17.50 10.29 2.27
N GLU A 74 -18.15 11.13 3.09
CA GLU A 74 -17.55 11.62 4.32
C GLU A 74 -17.46 10.52 5.41
N ARG A 75 -18.43 9.60 5.46
CA ARG A 75 -18.31 8.40 6.31
C ARG A 75 -17.16 7.51 5.86
N ALA A 76 -16.95 7.37 4.56
CA ALA A 76 -15.80 6.62 4.03
C ALA A 76 -14.49 7.26 4.49
N ARG A 77 -14.38 8.61 4.47
CA ARG A 77 -13.22 9.34 4.98
C ARG A 77 -12.97 9.04 6.45
N GLN A 78 -14.01 9.11 7.27
CA GLN A 78 -13.92 8.81 8.70
C GLN A 78 -13.44 7.36 8.93
N THR A 79 -14.08 6.38 8.27
CA THR A 79 -13.71 4.97 8.41
C THR A 79 -12.25 4.69 8.01
N VAL A 80 -11.77 5.33 6.95
CA VAL A 80 -10.37 5.21 6.53
C VAL A 80 -9.45 5.90 7.54
N GLY A 81 -9.84 7.06 8.08
CA GLY A 81 -9.11 7.72 9.15
C GLY A 81 -8.97 6.86 10.40
N ASP A 82 -10.08 6.27 10.84
CA ASP A 82 -10.10 5.36 12.00
C ASP A 82 -9.21 4.13 11.77
N PHE A 83 -9.25 3.54 10.57
CA PHE A 83 -8.40 2.40 10.18
C PHE A 83 -6.91 2.73 10.20
N LEU A 84 -6.55 3.98 9.89
CA LEU A 84 -5.16 4.46 9.88
C LEU A 84 -4.72 5.06 11.22
N GLY A 85 -5.56 5.09 12.25
CA GLY A 85 -5.25 5.75 13.51
C GLY A 85 -4.95 7.24 13.35
N ALA A 86 -5.66 7.91 12.42
CA ALA A 86 -5.48 9.34 12.18
C ALA A 86 -5.91 10.15 13.42
N ARG A 87 -5.14 11.19 13.74
CA ARG A 87 -5.44 12.10 14.84
C ARG A 87 -6.64 13.00 14.48
N PRO A 88 -7.34 13.60 15.44
CA PRO A 88 -8.50 14.46 15.15
C PRO A 88 -8.18 15.68 14.24
N ASP A 89 -6.95 16.14 14.24
CA ASP A 89 -6.44 17.26 13.46
C ASP A 89 -5.70 16.84 12.17
N ASP A 90 -5.60 15.55 11.89
CA ASP A 90 -5.05 15.04 10.64
C ASP A 90 -6.06 15.17 9.49
N HIS A 91 -5.57 15.39 8.28
CA HIS A 91 -6.37 15.27 7.06
C HIS A 91 -6.28 13.88 6.47
N VAL A 92 -7.41 13.36 5.99
CA VAL A 92 -7.51 12.16 5.16
C VAL A 92 -7.99 12.60 3.78
N ILE A 93 -7.12 12.54 2.78
CA ILE A 93 -7.38 13.03 1.43
C ILE A 93 -7.45 11.83 0.48
N PHE A 94 -8.56 11.69 -0.24
CA PHE A 94 -8.66 10.67 -1.28
C PHE A 94 -7.89 11.09 -2.53
N THR A 95 -7.11 10.16 -3.03
CA THR A 95 -6.28 10.28 -4.23
C THR A 95 -6.57 9.10 -5.15
N ARG A 96 -5.93 9.02 -6.33
CA ARG A 96 -6.11 7.87 -7.22
C ARG A 96 -5.35 6.62 -6.72
N ASN A 97 -4.21 6.80 -6.09
CA ASN A 97 -3.31 5.75 -5.58
C ASN A 97 -2.17 6.37 -4.77
N THR A 98 -1.26 5.54 -4.24
CA THR A 98 -0.07 6.00 -3.50
C THR A 98 0.79 6.96 -4.31
N THR A 99 1.00 6.73 -5.61
CA THR A 99 1.80 7.63 -6.45
C THR A 99 1.21 9.03 -6.48
N ASP A 100 -0.12 9.13 -6.59
CA ASP A 100 -0.85 10.40 -6.56
C ASP A 100 -0.75 11.07 -5.18
N ALA A 101 -0.90 10.31 -4.11
CA ALA A 101 -0.74 10.78 -2.73
C ALA A 101 0.66 11.38 -2.46
N LEU A 102 1.72 10.70 -2.92
CA LEU A 102 3.09 11.17 -2.77
C LEU A 102 3.37 12.42 -3.60
N ASN A 103 2.81 12.51 -4.81
CA ASN A 103 2.91 13.73 -5.64
C ASN A 103 2.13 14.90 -5.03
N LEU A 104 0.97 14.64 -4.41
CA LEU A 104 0.22 15.67 -3.68
C LEU A 104 1.08 16.23 -2.54
N LEU A 105 1.64 15.36 -1.69
CA LEU A 105 2.49 15.82 -0.58
C LEU A 105 3.73 16.55 -1.10
N ALA A 106 4.38 16.06 -2.16
CA ALA A 106 5.53 16.74 -2.76
C ALA A 106 5.24 18.18 -3.21
N ARG A 107 4.01 18.43 -3.68
CA ARG A 107 3.54 19.79 -4.05
C ARG A 107 3.11 20.62 -2.85
N ALA A 108 2.77 19.99 -1.73
CA ALA A 108 2.37 20.66 -0.50
C ALA A 108 3.54 20.97 0.43
N LEU A 109 4.75 20.53 0.10
CA LEU A 109 5.94 20.81 0.90
C LEU A 109 6.20 22.32 0.99
N PRO A 110 6.55 22.86 2.17
CA PRO A 110 7.05 24.22 2.30
C PRO A 110 8.29 24.46 1.44
N ALA A 111 8.47 25.69 0.98
CA ALA A 111 9.64 26.04 0.18
C ALA A 111 10.95 25.75 0.93
N GLY A 112 11.93 25.20 0.22
CA GLY A 112 13.22 24.85 0.80
C GLY A 112 13.26 23.53 1.59
N THR A 113 12.13 22.77 1.63
CA THR A 113 12.12 21.45 2.26
C THR A 113 13.16 20.51 1.64
N THR A 114 14.00 19.91 2.47
CA THR A 114 14.87 18.80 2.08
C THR A 114 14.15 17.48 2.33
N VAL A 115 14.09 16.60 1.32
CA VAL A 115 13.53 15.26 1.48
C VAL A 115 14.65 14.23 1.53
N ILE A 116 14.59 13.33 2.51
CA ILE A 116 15.50 12.19 2.65
C ILE A 116 14.75 10.91 2.27
N THR A 117 15.31 10.12 1.35
CA THR A 117 14.80 8.80 0.97
C THR A 117 15.92 7.77 1.00
N PHE A 118 15.59 6.49 0.94
CA PHE A 118 16.56 5.42 0.70
C PHE A 118 16.53 4.98 -0.76
N GLY A 119 17.68 4.54 -1.29
CA GLY A 119 17.80 4.07 -2.69
C GLY A 119 16.99 2.80 -3.01
N GLY A 120 16.41 2.18 -2.00
CA GLY A 120 15.54 0.99 -2.12
C GLY A 120 14.06 1.27 -2.30
N GLU A 121 13.65 2.53 -2.30
CA GLU A 121 12.25 2.93 -2.43
C GLU A 121 11.66 2.56 -3.80
N HIS A 122 10.35 2.32 -3.84
CA HIS A 122 9.58 2.27 -5.09
C HIS A 122 9.69 3.62 -5.83
N HIS A 123 9.66 3.61 -7.16
CA HIS A 123 9.76 4.84 -7.98
C HIS A 123 8.78 5.94 -7.55
N ALA A 124 7.57 5.56 -7.10
CA ALA A 124 6.61 6.53 -6.58
C ALA A 124 7.14 7.33 -5.39
N ASN A 125 8.03 6.73 -4.56
CA ASN A 125 8.67 7.37 -3.41
C ASN A 125 10.12 7.81 -3.68
N LEU A 126 10.58 7.75 -4.93
CA LEU A 126 11.89 8.27 -5.35
C LEU A 126 11.80 9.52 -6.24
N LEU A 127 10.75 9.62 -7.05
CA LEU A 127 10.73 10.55 -8.18
C LEU A 127 10.05 11.89 -7.91
N PRO A 128 9.03 12.02 -7.02
CA PRO A 128 8.26 13.26 -6.92
C PRO A 128 8.96 14.38 -6.14
N TRP A 129 10.04 14.07 -5.41
CA TRP A 129 10.65 14.97 -4.46
C TRP A 129 11.43 16.12 -5.12
N PRO A 130 11.58 17.28 -4.42
CA PRO A 130 12.30 18.44 -4.95
C PRO A 130 13.74 18.13 -5.33
N ARG A 131 14.29 18.93 -6.25
CA ARG A 131 15.73 18.89 -6.56
C ARG A 131 16.54 19.20 -5.31
N GLY A 132 17.61 18.45 -5.07
CA GLY A 132 18.43 18.55 -3.86
C GLY A 132 17.98 17.63 -2.72
N SER A 133 16.95 16.79 -2.95
CA SER A 133 16.63 15.71 -2.02
C SER A 133 17.79 14.72 -1.85
N VAL A 134 17.98 14.22 -0.63
CA VAL A 134 19.05 13.29 -0.25
C VAL A 134 18.58 11.86 -0.44
N ARG A 135 19.35 11.08 -1.19
CA ARG A 135 19.09 9.65 -1.34
C ARG A 135 20.16 8.85 -0.62
N LEU A 136 19.80 8.24 0.50
CA LEU A 136 20.69 7.37 1.27
C LEU A 136 20.90 6.02 0.55
N PRO A 137 22.07 5.40 0.71
CA PRO A 137 22.28 4.02 0.25
C PRO A 137 21.23 3.07 0.81
N VAL A 138 20.94 2.00 0.08
CA VAL A 138 20.11 0.91 0.60
C VAL A 138 20.83 0.29 1.79
N PRO A 139 20.21 0.23 2.98
CA PRO A 139 20.84 -0.36 4.16
C PRO A 139 20.87 -1.89 4.05
N ASP A 140 21.78 -2.51 4.78
CA ASP A 140 21.95 -3.96 4.90
C ASP A 140 21.12 -4.58 6.03
N SER A 141 20.57 -3.73 6.90
CA SER A 141 19.81 -4.15 8.08
C SER A 141 18.86 -3.03 8.56
N PRO A 142 17.79 -3.35 9.31
CA PRO A 142 16.94 -2.35 9.95
C PRO A 142 17.75 -1.37 10.83
N ALA A 143 18.68 -1.89 11.63
CA ALA A 143 19.57 -1.04 12.43
C ALA A 143 20.48 -0.15 11.57
N GLY A 144 20.92 -0.65 10.42
CA GLY A 144 21.67 0.11 9.42
C GLY A 144 20.87 1.30 8.88
N ALA A 145 19.57 1.08 8.59
CA ALA A 145 18.67 2.15 8.16
C ALA A 145 18.59 3.28 9.20
N VAL A 146 18.40 2.91 10.47
CA VAL A 146 18.33 3.87 11.59
C VAL A 146 19.63 4.66 11.75
N ARG A 147 20.79 3.99 11.69
CA ARG A 147 22.10 4.68 11.77
C ARG A 147 22.35 5.62 10.60
N SER A 148 22.05 5.18 9.37
CA SER A 148 22.23 6.00 8.16
C SER A 148 21.37 7.24 8.18
N LEU A 149 20.11 7.12 8.61
CA LEU A 149 19.21 8.25 8.78
C LEU A 149 19.72 9.23 9.84
N ALA A 150 20.14 8.73 11.01
CA ALA A 150 20.66 9.57 12.08
C ALA A 150 21.90 10.35 11.65
N ALA A 151 22.83 9.71 10.94
CA ALA A 151 24.03 10.37 10.39
C ALA A 151 23.66 11.48 9.41
N ALA A 152 22.78 11.21 8.44
CA ALA A 152 22.36 12.17 7.43
C ALA A 152 21.65 13.38 8.05
N LEU A 153 20.75 13.16 9.00
CA LEU A 153 20.08 14.25 9.72
C LEU A 153 21.04 15.07 10.57
N GLY A 154 22.03 14.42 11.20
CA GLY A 154 23.10 15.10 11.93
C GLY A 154 24.02 15.94 11.03
N GLU A 155 24.29 15.52 9.80
CA GLU A 155 25.02 16.29 8.79
C GLU A 155 24.19 17.49 8.33
N LEU A 156 22.93 17.29 7.97
CA LEU A 156 22.04 18.38 7.58
C LEU A 156 21.90 19.44 8.68
N ALA A 157 21.84 19.04 9.95
CA ALA A 157 21.75 19.98 11.07
C ALA A 157 23.01 20.86 11.21
N ARG A 158 24.20 20.36 10.80
CA ARG A 158 25.46 21.14 10.80
C ARG A 158 25.57 22.08 9.60
N ASP A 159 25.10 21.63 8.43
CA ASP A 159 25.30 22.35 7.16
C ASP A 159 24.09 23.23 6.79
N ALA A 160 22.92 22.96 7.38
CA ALA A 160 21.68 23.61 7.00
C ALA A 160 21.56 25.01 7.54
N ARG A 161 20.91 25.86 6.75
CA ARG A 161 20.36 27.13 7.23
C ARG A 161 19.29 26.78 8.30
N PRO A 162 19.40 27.33 9.51
CA PRO A 162 18.45 27.02 10.58
C PRO A 162 17.01 27.25 10.15
N GLY A 163 16.14 26.29 10.42
CA GLY A 163 14.69 26.43 10.24
C GLY A 163 14.11 25.94 8.91
N LEU A 164 14.90 25.37 7.99
CA LEU A 164 14.32 24.74 6.80
C LEU A 164 13.71 23.38 7.14
N PRO A 165 12.48 23.09 6.63
CA PRO A 165 11.82 21.83 6.90
C PRO A 165 12.58 20.62 6.31
N VAL A 166 12.51 19.50 7.01
CA VAL A 166 13.01 18.21 6.52
C VAL A 166 11.88 17.19 6.56
N LEU A 167 11.74 16.41 5.49
CA LEU A 167 10.86 15.27 5.39
C LEU A 167 11.67 13.99 5.16
N VAL A 168 11.46 12.98 5.96
CA VAL A 168 11.95 11.62 5.73
C VAL A 168 10.84 10.83 5.06
N ALA A 169 11.07 10.28 3.87
CA ALA A 169 10.06 9.50 3.14
C ALA A 169 10.57 8.07 2.96
N VAL A 170 9.90 7.12 3.62
CA VAL A 170 10.32 5.72 3.69
C VAL A 170 9.18 4.75 3.41
N THR A 171 9.52 3.58 2.87
CA THR A 171 8.56 2.48 2.75
C THR A 171 8.34 1.80 4.10
N GLY A 172 7.09 1.35 4.35
CA GLY A 172 6.79 0.51 5.51
C GLY A 172 7.18 -0.95 5.31
N ALA A 173 7.07 -1.43 4.05
CA ALA A 173 7.51 -2.77 3.63
C ALA A 173 7.97 -2.72 2.17
N GLY A 174 9.08 -3.37 1.86
CA GLY A 174 9.69 -3.36 0.54
C GLY A 174 8.82 -4.09 -0.50
N ASN A 175 8.52 -3.44 -1.62
CA ASN A 175 7.74 -4.05 -2.69
C ASN A 175 8.49 -5.13 -3.48
N VAL A 176 9.80 -5.21 -3.34
CA VAL A 176 10.65 -6.23 -3.97
C VAL A 176 10.76 -7.46 -3.07
N THR A 177 11.14 -7.28 -1.81
CA THR A 177 11.52 -8.37 -0.92
C THR A 177 10.53 -8.62 0.22
N GLY A 178 9.54 -7.74 0.39
CA GLY A 178 8.55 -7.83 1.47
C GLY A 178 9.08 -7.47 2.84
N GLU A 179 10.36 -7.19 3.00
CA GLU A 179 10.95 -6.90 4.30
C GLU A 179 10.39 -5.63 4.92
N CYS A 180 10.02 -5.74 6.21
CA CYS A 180 9.47 -4.63 6.99
C CYS A 180 10.59 -3.69 7.46
N TRP A 181 10.33 -2.40 7.33
CA TRP A 181 11.24 -1.34 7.75
C TRP A 181 10.97 -0.93 9.20
N PRO A 182 11.98 -0.48 9.94
CA PRO A 182 11.85 -0.08 11.36
C PRO A 182 11.21 1.32 11.48
N VAL A 183 9.93 1.44 11.07
CA VAL A 183 9.24 2.73 10.93
C VAL A 183 9.24 3.53 12.23
N ALA A 184 8.90 2.91 13.37
CA ALA A 184 8.83 3.61 14.64
C ALA A 184 10.20 4.14 15.10
N GLU A 185 11.28 3.40 14.83
CA GLU A 185 12.65 3.85 15.14
C GLU A 185 13.06 4.99 14.21
N LEU A 186 12.72 4.91 12.93
CA LEU A 186 12.99 5.98 11.95
C LEU A 186 12.20 7.25 12.30
N ALA A 187 10.94 7.13 12.70
CA ALA A 187 10.11 8.25 13.16
C ALA A 187 10.76 8.94 14.37
N ARG A 188 11.16 8.16 15.36
CA ARG A 188 11.84 8.67 16.55
C ARG A 188 13.15 9.38 16.24
N VAL A 189 13.92 8.89 15.24
CA VAL A 189 15.13 9.56 14.76
C VAL A 189 14.77 10.86 14.04
N ALA A 190 13.82 10.84 13.13
CA ALA A 190 13.37 12.02 12.40
C ALA A 190 12.94 13.14 13.36
N HIS A 191 12.06 12.84 14.30
CA HIS A 191 11.53 13.82 15.25
C HIS A 191 12.60 14.41 16.20
N ARG A 192 13.58 13.61 16.65
CA ARG A 192 14.71 14.16 17.45
C ARG A 192 15.51 15.22 16.71
N HIS A 193 15.49 15.23 15.38
CA HIS A 193 16.14 16.22 14.54
C HIS A 193 15.17 17.27 13.97
N GLY A 194 13.92 17.31 14.46
CA GLY A 194 12.90 18.26 13.99
C GLY A 194 12.39 17.96 12.57
N ALA A 195 12.69 16.80 12.01
CA ALA A 195 12.19 16.35 10.72
C ALA A 195 10.83 15.67 10.86
N ARG A 196 10.01 15.75 9.79
CA ARG A 196 8.80 14.95 9.65
C ARG A 196 9.08 13.63 8.93
N ILE A 197 8.18 12.67 9.10
CA ILE A 197 8.27 11.38 8.43
C ILE A 197 6.96 11.03 7.70
N LEU A 198 7.11 10.59 6.45
CA LEU A 198 6.08 9.96 5.64
C LEU A 198 6.37 8.47 5.49
N VAL A 199 5.34 7.65 5.62
CA VAL A 199 5.40 6.21 5.33
C VAL A 199 4.63 5.89 4.06
N ASP A 200 5.32 5.36 3.05
CA ASP A 200 4.67 4.63 1.96
C ASP A 200 4.22 3.27 2.50
N ALA A 201 2.93 3.18 2.81
CA ALA A 201 2.30 1.98 3.37
C ALA A 201 1.65 1.10 2.29
N ALA A 202 1.95 1.32 1.00
CA ALA A 202 1.31 0.58 -0.09
C ALA A 202 1.43 -0.93 0.03
N GLN A 203 2.57 -1.43 0.56
CA GLN A 203 2.79 -2.86 0.79
C GLN A 203 2.59 -3.26 2.25
N LEU A 204 2.59 -2.33 3.20
CA LEU A 204 2.42 -2.66 4.62
C LEU A 204 0.92 -2.79 4.98
N ALA A 205 0.09 -1.84 4.57
CA ALA A 205 -1.32 -1.76 4.97
C ALA A 205 -2.17 -3.02 4.64
N PRO A 206 -1.95 -3.74 3.51
CA PRO A 206 -2.64 -4.99 3.23
C PRO A 206 -2.35 -6.11 4.23
N HIS A 207 -1.17 -6.09 4.86
CA HIS A 207 -0.63 -7.20 5.64
C HIS A 207 -0.57 -6.95 7.14
N ALA A 208 -0.36 -5.71 7.55
CA ALA A 208 -0.19 -5.32 8.95
C ALA A 208 -0.97 -4.04 9.28
N PRO A 209 -1.35 -3.82 10.55
CA PRO A 209 -1.90 -2.56 10.99
C PRO A 209 -0.93 -1.39 10.72
N VAL A 210 -1.49 -0.28 10.24
CA VAL A 210 -0.78 1.00 10.08
C VAL A 210 -1.55 2.03 10.88
N ASP A 211 -0.96 2.51 11.97
CA ASP A 211 -1.55 3.49 12.87
C ASP A 211 -0.62 4.69 12.97
N LEU A 212 -1.07 5.85 12.46
CA LEU A 212 -0.28 7.07 12.42
C LEU A 212 0.13 7.54 13.83
N ALA A 213 -0.82 7.49 14.78
CA ALA A 213 -0.57 7.96 16.12
C ALA A 213 0.37 7.01 16.88
N ALA A 214 0.13 5.70 16.81
CA ALA A 214 0.93 4.70 17.49
C ALA A 214 2.36 4.57 16.94
N LEU A 215 2.54 4.71 15.62
CA LEU A 215 3.85 4.73 14.96
C LEU A 215 4.56 6.09 15.08
N ASP A 216 3.85 7.10 15.58
CA ASP A 216 4.31 8.49 15.68
C ASP A 216 4.84 8.99 14.32
N VAL A 217 4.09 8.78 13.24
CA VAL A 217 4.42 9.28 11.90
C VAL A 217 3.55 10.47 11.53
N ASP A 218 4.06 11.32 10.63
CA ASP A 218 3.38 12.57 10.25
C ASP A 218 2.45 12.38 9.06
N TYR A 219 2.82 11.47 8.14
CA TYR A 219 2.03 11.16 6.95
C TYR A 219 2.08 9.68 6.61
N VAL A 220 0.98 9.18 6.03
CA VAL A 220 0.87 7.83 5.45
C VAL A 220 0.24 7.95 4.07
N ALA A 221 0.79 7.20 3.10
CA ALA A 221 0.23 7.05 1.77
C ALA A 221 -0.05 5.59 1.46
N LEU A 222 -1.22 5.28 0.87
CA LEU A 222 -1.60 3.93 0.46
C LEU A 222 -2.44 3.89 -0.82
N SER A 223 -2.59 2.68 -1.39
CA SER A 223 -3.40 2.40 -2.58
C SER A 223 -4.49 1.39 -2.29
N GLY A 224 -5.74 1.73 -2.63
CA GLY A 224 -6.88 0.84 -2.46
C GLY A 224 -6.75 -0.45 -3.28
N HIS A 225 -6.21 -0.39 -4.52
CA HIS A 225 -6.07 -1.58 -5.36
C HIS A 225 -5.10 -2.64 -4.81
N LYS A 226 -4.23 -2.29 -3.86
CA LYS A 226 -3.40 -3.25 -3.12
C LYS A 226 -4.07 -3.69 -1.83
N LEU A 227 -4.96 -2.84 -1.30
CA LEU A 227 -5.80 -3.13 -0.13
C LEU A 227 -7.18 -3.68 -0.56
N TYR A 228 -7.21 -4.58 -1.54
CA TYR A 228 -8.40 -5.33 -1.99
C TYR A 228 -9.59 -4.47 -2.47
N ALA A 229 -9.38 -3.17 -2.77
CA ALA A 229 -10.39 -2.23 -3.26
C ALA A 229 -9.98 -1.65 -4.64
N PRO A 230 -10.16 -2.38 -5.76
CA PRO A 230 -9.63 -2.02 -7.08
C PRO A 230 -10.45 -0.97 -7.83
N PHE A 231 -10.99 0.05 -7.14
CA PHE A 231 -11.86 1.08 -7.72
C PHE A 231 -11.19 2.45 -7.86
N GLY A 232 -9.85 2.47 -7.98
CA GLY A 232 -9.08 3.68 -8.29
C GLY A 232 -9.09 4.73 -7.17
N ALA A 233 -9.06 4.29 -5.91
CA ALA A 233 -8.87 5.14 -4.75
C ALA A 233 -7.54 4.83 -4.07
N GLY A 234 -6.89 5.87 -3.56
CA GLY A 234 -5.77 5.85 -2.64
C GLY A 234 -5.98 6.91 -1.58
N VAL A 235 -5.05 7.04 -0.67
CA VAL A 235 -5.14 7.97 0.45
C VAL A 235 -3.80 8.61 0.74
N LEU A 236 -3.81 9.91 1.05
CA LEU A 236 -2.82 10.60 1.85
C LEU A 236 -3.49 10.96 3.18
N ALA A 237 -2.94 10.47 4.30
CA ALA A 237 -3.41 10.84 5.63
C ALA A 237 -2.27 11.45 6.45
N GLY A 238 -2.56 12.46 7.27
CA GLY A 238 -1.58 13.07 8.18
C GLY A 238 -1.80 14.55 8.42
N ARG A 239 -0.78 15.22 8.95
CA ARG A 239 -0.85 16.58 9.49
C ARG A 239 -1.40 17.59 8.49
N ALA A 240 -2.31 18.42 8.97
CA ALA A 240 -3.04 19.39 8.15
C ALA A 240 -2.21 20.60 7.73
N ASP A 241 -1.29 21.06 8.55
CA ASP A 241 -0.67 22.39 8.42
C ASP A 241 0.05 22.64 7.08
N TRP A 242 0.86 21.70 6.59
CA TRP A 242 1.50 21.83 5.27
C TRP A 242 0.48 21.73 4.14
N LEU A 243 -0.53 20.87 4.32
CA LEU A 243 -1.60 20.68 3.33
C LEU A 243 -2.48 21.93 3.23
N ASP A 244 -2.86 22.54 4.34
CA ASP A 244 -3.70 23.76 4.37
C ASP A 244 -2.93 25.00 3.89
N ALA A 245 -1.61 25.07 4.12
CA ALA A 245 -0.79 26.17 3.64
C ALA A 245 -0.50 26.10 2.13
N ALA A 246 -0.54 24.91 1.54
CA ALA A 246 -0.21 24.72 0.13
C ALA A 246 -1.34 25.21 -0.81
N PRO A 247 -1.02 25.55 -2.06
CA PRO A 247 -2.01 25.65 -3.13
C PRO A 247 -2.75 24.30 -3.29
N PRO A 248 -3.99 24.29 -3.80
CA PRO A 248 -4.68 23.06 -4.09
C PRO A 248 -3.86 22.18 -5.05
N TYR A 249 -3.89 20.86 -4.84
CA TYR A 249 -3.21 19.92 -5.72
C TYR A 249 -3.69 20.01 -7.17
N LEU A 250 -5.01 20.11 -7.32
CA LEU A 250 -5.68 20.38 -8.58
C LEU A 250 -6.56 21.64 -8.41
N ALA A 251 -6.37 22.63 -9.26
CA ALA A 251 -7.22 23.81 -9.29
C ALA A 251 -8.52 23.49 -10.04
N GLY A 252 -9.67 23.67 -9.36
CA GLY A 252 -10.95 23.38 -9.99
C GLY A 252 -12.14 23.56 -9.07
N GLY A 253 -13.31 23.30 -9.59
CA GLY A 253 -14.56 23.35 -8.81
C GLY A 253 -14.50 22.31 -7.68
N GLY A 254 -14.96 22.70 -6.48
CA GLY A 254 -14.90 21.92 -5.25
C GLY A 254 -13.75 22.31 -4.34
N ALA A 255 -12.60 22.67 -4.89
CA ALA A 255 -11.48 23.22 -4.12
C ALA A 255 -11.60 24.73 -3.86
N THR A 256 -12.58 25.42 -4.45
CA THR A 256 -12.78 26.86 -4.33
C THR A 256 -13.96 27.20 -3.44
N SER A 257 -13.80 28.20 -2.56
CA SER A 257 -14.89 28.84 -1.80
C SER A 257 -15.40 30.10 -2.50
N HIS A 258 -14.55 30.77 -3.31
CA HIS A 258 -14.92 31.95 -4.09
C HIS A 258 -14.03 32.09 -5.32
N VAL A 259 -14.61 32.52 -6.43
CA VAL A 259 -13.91 32.93 -7.65
C VAL A 259 -14.55 34.23 -8.12
N GLY A 260 -13.75 35.30 -8.15
CA GLY A 260 -14.18 36.62 -8.65
C GLY A 260 -13.95 36.76 -10.16
N ALA A 261 -14.18 37.97 -10.67
CA ALA A 261 -14.02 38.28 -12.10
C ALA A 261 -12.52 38.37 -12.52
N ALA A 262 -11.67 38.85 -11.64
CA ALA A 262 -10.24 38.93 -11.91
C ALA A 262 -9.52 37.62 -11.59
N THR A 263 -8.47 37.28 -12.34
CA THR A 263 -7.74 36.00 -12.22
C THR A 263 -7.11 35.77 -10.85
N HIS A 264 -6.82 36.81 -10.08
CA HIS A 264 -6.25 36.73 -8.74
C HIS A 264 -7.31 36.68 -7.63
N GLU A 265 -8.60 36.85 -7.95
CA GLU A 265 -9.71 36.80 -7.00
C GLU A 265 -10.18 35.37 -6.74
N VAL A 266 -9.28 34.52 -6.23
CA VAL A 266 -9.62 33.13 -5.89
C VAL A 266 -9.40 32.91 -4.41
N ARG A 267 -10.40 32.32 -3.73
CA ARG A 267 -10.26 31.77 -2.38
C ARG A 267 -10.49 30.27 -2.43
N TRP A 268 -9.55 29.55 -1.86
CA TRP A 268 -9.61 28.10 -1.79
C TRP A 268 -10.37 27.65 -0.54
N THR A 269 -10.98 26.47 -0.59
CA THR A 269 -11.55 25.83 0.59
C THR A 269 -10.44 25.41 1.57
N THR A 270 -10.83 25.05 2.78
CA THR A 270 -9.95 24.46 3.80
C THR A 270 -10.16 22.94 3.89
N GLY A 271 -9.23 22.27 4.54
CA GLY A 271 -9.32 20.83 4.78
C GLY A 271 -9.16 19.97 3.51
N PRO A 272 -9.56 18.69 3.57
CA PRO A 272 -9.35 17.73 2.48
C PRO A 272 -9.92 18.17 1.13
N ALA A 273 -11.08 18.84 1.12
CA ALA A 273 -11.75 19.34 -0.09
C ALA A 273 -10.87 20.28 -0.92
N ARG A 274 -9.88 20.96 -0.29
CA ARG A 274 -8.88 21.80 -0.98
C ARG A 274 -8.10 21.03 -2.03
N HIS A 275 -7.84 19.74 -1.80
CA HIS A 275 -7.02 18.88 -2.66
C HIS A 275 -7.84 17.89 -3.48
N GLU A 276 -9.16 17.85 -3.32
CA GLU A 276 -10.08 16.93 -4.00
C GLU A 276 -10.96 17.67 -5.02
N ALA A 277 -10.34 18.46 -5.90
CA ALA A 277 -11.08 19.21 -6.92
C ALA A 277 -11.79 18.28 -7.93
N GLY A 278 -12.92 18.74 -8.43
CA GLY A 278 -13.76 18.00 -9.37
C GLY A 278 -14.83 17.16 -8.67
N THR A 279 -15.40 16.19 -9.37
CA THR A 279 -16.27 15.16 -8.78
C THR A 279 -15.40 14.07 -8.18
N PRO A 280 -15.48 13.84 -6.86
CA PRO A 280 -14.62 12.85 -6.21
C PRO A 280 -15.02 11.41 -6.61
N ASN A 281 -14.07 10.48 -6.49
CA ASN A 281 -14.30 9.06 -6.71
C ASN A 281 -15.07 8.44 -5.53
N LEU A 282 -16.39 8.67 -5.48
CA LEU A 282 -17.28 8.17 -4.45
C LEU A 282 -17.22 6.65 -4.32
N LEU A 283 -17.30 5.93 -5.45
CA LEU A 283 -17.34 4.46 -5.44
C LEU A 283 -16.02 3.87 -4.94
N GLY A 284 -14.89 4.46 -5.35
CA GLY A 284 -13.59 4.05 -4.86
C GLY A 284 -13.38 4.32 -3.37
N ALA A 285 -13.83 5.47 -2.87
CA ALA A 285 -13.76 5.82 -1.46
C ALA A 285 -14.60 4.86 -0.60
N VAL A 286 -15.83 4.57 -1.01
CA VAL A 286 -16.74 3.64 -0.31
C VAL A 286 -16.22 2.21 -0.35
N ALA A 287 -15.70 1.76 -1.49
CA ALA A 287 -15.06 0.44 -1.60
C ALA A 287 -13.87 0.29 -0.64
N LEU A 288 -12.98 1.30 -0.62
CA LEU A 288 -11.82 1.31 0.27
C LEU A 288 -12.24 1.29 1.74
N ALA A 289 -13.20 2.14 2.12
CA ALA A 289 -13.72 2.18 3.48
C ALA A 289 -14.35 0.86 3.92
N ALA A 290 -15.07 0.18 3.02
CA ALA A 290 -15.66 -1.12 3.33
C ALA A 290 -14.61 -2.19 3.64
N VAL A 291 -13.49 -2.19 2.92
CA VAL A 291 -12.36 -3.09 3.22
C VAL A 291 -11.66 -2.68 4.52
N CYS A 292 -11.45 -1.38 4.75
CA CYS A 292 -10.88 -0.88 6.00
C CYS A 292 -11.72 -1.31 7.21
N ALA A 293 -13.05 -1.18 7.13
CA ALA A 293 -13.96 -1.63 8.18
C ALA A 293 -13.86 -3.15 8.40
N ALA A 294 -13.92 -3.95 7.33
CA ALA A 294 -13.82 -5.40 7.42
C ALA A 294 -12.48 -5.87 8.01
N LEU A 295 -11.37 -5.22 7.64
CA LEU A 295 -10.05 -5.50 8.22
C LEU A 295 -9.95 -5.03 9.67
N GLY A 296 -10.62 -3.91 10.04
CA GLY A 296 -10.68 -3.43 11.42
C GLY A 296 -11.43 -4.37 12.37
N GLU A 297 -12.45 -5.06 11.86
CA GLU A 297 -13.25 -6.04 12.61
C GLU A 297 -12.61 -7.45 12.64
N ALA A 298 -11.66 -7.72 11.74
CA ALA A 298 -11.03 -9.03 11.62
C ALA A 298 -9.96 -9.27 12.69
N ASP A 299 -9.75 -10.54 13.02
CA ASP A 299 -8.59 -10.95 13.81
C ASP A 299 -7.31 -10.82 12.98
N ARG A 300 -6.70 -9.62 13.02
CA ARG A 300 -5.47 -9.28 12.30
C ARG A 300 -4.29 -10.18 12.71
N GLN A 301 -4.28 -10.67 13.94
CA GLN A 301 -3.23 -11.58 14.41
C GLN A 301 -3.38 -12.96 13.74
N ALA A 302 -4.60 -13.49 13.65
CA ALA A 302 -4.84 -14.76 12.96
C ALA A 302 -4.50 -14.66 11.45
N LEU A 303 -4.85 -13.54 10.80
CA LEU A 303 -4.47 -13.27 9.41
C LEU A 303 -2.94 -13.25 9.24
N HIS A 304 -2.24 -12.57 10.13
CA HIS A 304 -0.78 -12.51 10.12
C HIS A 304 -0.15 -13.90 10.32
N VAL A 305 -0.60 -14.67 11.30
CA VAL A 305 -0.09 -16.04 11.56
C VAL A 305 -0.26 -16.92 10.33
N ARG A 306 -1.44 -16.86 9.68
CA ARG A 306 -1.71 -17.61 8.44
C ARG A 306 -0.77 -17.18 7.30
N GLU A 307 -0.59 -15.88 7.09
CA GLU A 307 0.32 -15.38 6.05
C GLU A 307 1.76 -15.81 6.31
N GLN A 308 2.23 -15.74 7.54
CA GLN A 308 3.59 -16.17 7.91
C GLN A 308 3.79 -17.68 7.71
N ALA A 309 2.76 -18.49 7.92
CA ALA A 309 2.82 -19.93 7.63
C ALA A 309 2.98 -20.18 6.12
N LEU A 310 2.18 -19.52 5.28
CA LEU A 310 2.28 -19.60 3.81
C LEU A 310 3.61 -19.07 3.30
N LEU A 311 4.08 -17.95 3.81
CA LEU A 311 5.36 -17.35 3.47
C LEU A 311 6.52 -18.29 3.83
N THR A 312 6.48 -18.89 5.00
CA THR A 312 7.48 -19.88 5.45
C THR A 312 7.49 -21.10 4.53
N ARG A 313 6.29 -21.61 4.16
CA ARG A 313 6.15 -22.72 3.22
C ARG A 313 6.78 -22.38 1.86
N LEU A 314 6.44 -21.22 1.30
CA LEU A 314 6.98 -20.76 0.03
C LEU A 314 8.52 -20.66 0.08
N ARG A 315 9.07 -19.95 1.07
CA ARG A 315 10.52 -19.73 1.19
C ARG A 315 11.30 -21.03 1.42
N ARG A 316 10.79 -21.92 2.26
CA ARG A 316 11.40 -23.25 2.46
C ARG A 316 11.38 -24.06 1.18
N GLY A 317 10.26 -24.07 0.45
CA GLY A 317 10.17 -24.76 -0.83
C GLY A 317 11.14 -24.19 -1.87
N LEU A 318 11.19 -22.88 -2.03
CA LEU A 318 12.17 -22.24 -2.95
C LEU A 318 13.62 -22.57 -2.59
N ALA A 319 13.95 -22.66 -1.30
CA ALA A 319 15.30 -23.00 -0.83
C ALA A 319 15.72 -24.45 -1.13
N THR A 320 14.78 -25.35 -1.44
CA THR A 320 15.10 -26.72 -1.88
C THR A 320 15.44 -26.82 -3.37
N LEU A 321 15.14 -25.77 -4.15
CA LEU A 321 15.38 -25.74 -5.59
C LEU A 321 16.80 -25.21 -5.87
N PRO A 322 17.70 -26.02 -6.47
CA PRO A 322 19.12 -25.68 -6.55
C PRO A 322 19.43 -24.45 -7.41
N ASP A 323 18.57 -24.17 -8.39
CA ASP A 323 18.74 -23.05 -9.31
C ASP A 323 17.98 -21.79 -8.89
N VAL A 324 17.23 -21.84 -7.79
CA VAL A 324 16.47 -20.70 -7.29
C VAL A 324 17.31 -19.92 -6.27
N VAL A 325 17.43 -18.61 -6.49
CA VAL A 325 18.13 -17.69 -5.58
C VAL A 325 17.16 -16.62 -5.09
N GLU A 326 16.84 -16.64 -3.79
CA GLU A 326 16.01 -15.59 -3.15
C GLU A 326 16.78 -14.27 -3.07
N LEU A 327 16.10 -13.17 -3.44
CA LEU A 327 16.58 -11.80 -3.26
C LEU A 327 16.15 -11.29 -1.88
N ARG A 328 17.03 -10.54 -1.21
CA ARG A 328 16.78 -9.99 0.12
C ARG A 328 17.57 -8.71 0.33
N THR A 329 16.95 -7.72 0.97
CA THR A 329 17.58 -6.44 1.35
C THR A 329 18.29 -6.57 2.69
N PHE A 330 17.61 -7.21 3.66
CA PHE A 330 18.11 -7.46 5.01
C PHE A 330 18.53 -8.93 5.18
N GLY A 331 18.72 -9.36 6.39
CA GLY A 331 19.07 -10.74 6.69
C GLY A 331 17.93 -11.74 6.41
N PRO A 332 18.24 -13.05 6.40
CA PRO A 332 17.25 -14.09 6.10
C PRO A 332 16.07 -14.11 7.07
N ASP A 333 16.29 -13.69 8.32
CA ASP A 333 15.30 -13.71 9.41
C ASP A 333 14.60 -12.37 9.60
N ALA A 334 14.84 -11.40 8.71
CA ALA A 334 14.18 -10.10 8.78
C ALA A 334 12.65 -10.26 8.66
N PRO A 335 11.86 -9.58 9.52
CA PRO A 335 10.41 -9.59 9.41
C PRO A 335 9.96 -9.14 8.03
N ARG A 336 8.96 -9.82 7.46
CA ARG A 336 8.45 -9.48 6.13
C ARG A 336 6.97 -9.80 5.96
N VAL A 337 6.35 -9.11 5.04
CA VAL A 337 5.02 -9.40 4.54
C VAL A 337 5.07 -10.49 3.46
N GLY A 338 3.94 -10.98 3.01
CA GLY A 338 3.78 -12.10 2.08
C GLY A 338 4.37 -11.88 0.67
N ILE A 339 5.60 -11.37 0.55
CA ILE A 339 6.27 -11.07 -0.73
C ILE A 339 7.65 -11.73 -0.75
N VAL A 340 7.94 -12.44 -1.83
CA VAL A 340 9.26 -13.06 -2.09
C VAL A 340 9.66 -12.78 -3.52
N SER A 341 10.85 -12.19 -3.71
CA SER A 341 11.47 -12.11 -5.04
C SER A 341 12.63 -13.11 -5.14
N PHE A 342 12.74 -13.71 -6.30
CA PHE A 342 13.74 -14.72 -6.58
C PHE A 342 14.13 -14.73 -8.07
N VAL A 343 15.21 -15.38 -8.40
CA VAL A 343 15.61 -15.68 -9.77
C VAL A 343 15.78 -17.18 -9.95
N VAL A 344 15.61 -17.66 -11.17
CA VAL A 344 16.00 -19.02 -11.58
C VAL A 344 17.25 -18.90 -12.44
N ALA A 345 18.36 -19.41 -11.97
CA ALA A 345 19.65 -19.30 -12.65
C ALA A 345 19.61 -19.97 -14.03
N GLY A 346 20.24 -19.35 -15.00
CA GLY A 346 20.25 -19.79 -16.40
C GLY A 346 18.92 -19.61 -17.14
N ARG A 347 17.91 -18.93 -16.54
CA ARG A 347 16.59 -18.74 -17.12
C ARG A 347 16.19 -17.28 -17.17
N ASP A 348 15.58 -16.84 -18.25
CA ASP A 348 14.97 -15.52 -18.35
C ASP A 348 13.70 -15.44 -17.49
N SER A 349 13.55 -14.37 -16.70
CA SER A 349 12.42 -14.23 -15.75
C SER A 349 11.08 -14.09 -16.46
N ALA A 350 11.03 -13.44 -17.62
CA ALA A 350 9.79 -13.28 -18.38
C ALA A 350 9.36 -14.61 -19.01
N GLU A 351 10.31 -15.41 -19.51
CA GLU A 351 10.03 -16.75 -20.01
C GLU A 351 9.49 -17.68 -18.93
N VAL A 352 10.09 -17.66 -17.74
CA VAL A 352 9.59 -18.43 -16.58
C VAL A 352 8.18 -17.96 -16.19
N ALA A 353 7.94 -16.66 -16.09
CA ALA A 353 6.61 -16.12 -15.76
C ALA A 353 5.58 -16.52 -16.82
N ALA A 354 5.91 -16.44 -18.10
CA ALA A 354 5.04 -16.86 -19.22
C ALA A 354 4.73 -18.36 -19.17
N HIS A 355 5.73 -19.20 -18.85
CA HIS A 355 5.54 -20.65 -18.69
C HIS A 355 4.59 -20.95 -17.52
N LEU A 356 4.79 -20.34 -16.34
CA LEU A 356 3.92 -20.48 -15.19
C LEU A 356 2.46 -20.09 -15.53
N ALA A 357 2.28 -18.96 -16.22
CA ALA A 357 0.95 -18.50 -16.61
C ALA A 357 0.27 -19.42 -17.62
N THR A 358 0.98 -19.84 -18.68
CA THR A 358 0.37 -20.56 -19.80
C THR A 358 0.18 -22.05 -19.54
N ARG A 359 1.09 -22.69 -18.79
CA ARG A 359 1.05 -24.13 -18.53
C ARG A 359 0.40 -24.49 -17.20
N HIS A 360 0.51 -23.60 -16.22
CA HIS A 360 0.07 -23.88 -14.85
C HIS A 360 -1.02 -22.93 -14.34
N ARG A 361 -1.39 -21.90 -15.13
CA ARG A 361 -2.36 -20.88 -14.74
C ARG A 361 -1.95 -20.13 -13.45
N ILE A 362 -0.65 -19.93 -13.26
CA ILE A 362 -0.08 -19.26 -12.08
C ILE A 362 0.45 -17.90 -12.49
N GLY A 363 -0.18 -16.84 -11.96
CA GLY A 363 0.25 -15.46 -12.15
C GLY A 363 1.29 -15.05 -11.11
N VAL A 364 2.49 -14.71 -11.56
CA VAL A 364 3.55 -14.07 -10.77
C VAL A 364 4.03 -12.81 -11.50
N ARG A 365 4.76 -11.94 -10.83
CA ARG A 365 5.38 -10.76 -11.46
C ARG A 365 6.79 -11.05 -11.90
N ASP A 366 7.18 -10.53 -13.08
CA ASP A 366 8.56 -10.49 -13.55
C ASP A 366 9.07 -9.05 -13.72
N GLY A 367 10.38 -8.86 -13.81
CA GLY A 367 11.03 -7.60 -14.11
C GLY A 367 11.78 -6.95 -12.95
N LEU A 368 11.73 -5.60 -12.87
CA LEU A 368 12.45 -4.79 -11.89
C LEU A 368 11.51 -4.08 -10.89
N PHE A 369 10.21 -4.38 -10.89
CA PHE A 369 9.16 -4.02 -9.92
C PHE A 369 9.05 -2.53 -9.59
N CYS A 370 9.34 -1.64 -10.55
CA CYS A 370 9.42 -0.18 -10.32
C CYS A 370 10.35 0.20 -9.16
N ALA A 371 11.41 -0.60 -8.92
CA ALA A 371 12.47 -0.39 -7.94
C ALA A 371 13.83 -0.77 -8.57
N HIS A 372 14.11 -0.19 -9.75
CA HIS A 372 15.24 -0.61 -10.60
C HIS A 372 16.59 -0.57 -9.87
N PRO A 373 16.95 0.50 -9.12
CA PRO A 373 18.23 0.53 -8.42
C PRO A 373 18.34 -0.60 -7.39
N LEU A 374 17.28 -0.84 -6.61
CA LEU A 374 17.25 -1.91 -5.60
C LEU A 374 17.38 -3.27 -6.26
N THR A 375 16.52 -3.59 -7.24
CA THR A 375 16.49 -4.91 -7.85
C THR A 375 17.84 -5.26 -8.50
N ARG A 376 18.46 -4.30 -9.23
CA ARG A 376 19.81 -4.52 -9.82
C ARG A 376 20.89 -4.77 -8.77
N ARG A 377 20.85 -4.01 -7.66
CA ARG A 377 21.76 -4.24 -6.53
C ARG A 377 21.58 -5.64 -5.94
N LEU A 378 20.34 -6.05 -5.66
CA LEU A 378 20.04 -7.35 -5.07
C LEU A 378 20.45 -8.52 -5.99
N LEU A 379 20.31 -8.36 -7.30
CA LEU A 379 20.81 -9.33 -8.29
C LEU A 379 22.32 -9.45 -8.24
N ALA A 380 23.04 -8.34 -8.19
CA ALA A 380 24.51 -8.34 -8.06
C ALA A 380 24.98 -8.98 -6.74
N GLU A 381 24.31 -8.65 -5.62
CA GLU A 381 24.58 -9.23 -4.31
C GLU A 381 24.25 -10.75 -4.28
N ALA A 382 23.19 -11.19 -4.96
CA ALA A 382 22.84 -12.60 -5.09
C ALA A 382 23.91 -13.35 -5.90
N ALA A 383 24.39 -12.79 -7.00
CA ALA A 383 25.49 -13.34 -7.79
C ALA A 383 26.77 -13.48 -6.97
N ALA A 384 27.16 -12.42 -6.25
CA ALA A 384 28.35 -12.44 -5.38
C ALA A 384 28.23 -13.48 -4.25
N ARG A 385 27.05 -13.58 -3.62
CA ARG A 385 26.80 -14.52 -2.52
C ARG A 385 26.83 -15.98 -2.95
N THR A 386 26.36 -16.27 -4.16
CA THR A 386 26.25 -17.65 -4.68
C THR A 386 27.41 -18.05 -5.58
N GLY A 387 28.24 -17.11 -6.01
CA GLY A 387 29.30 -17.33 -7.01
C GLY A 387 28.76 -17.60 -8.43
N ARG A 388 27.47 -17.36 -8.68
CA ARG A 388 26.82 -17.64 -9.97
C ARG A 388 27.00 -16.45 -10.95
N THR A 389 27.29 -16.81 -12.19
CA THR A 389 27.41 -15.84 -13.30
C THR A 389 26.29 -15.90 -14.29
N ASP A 390 25.33 -16.80 -14.07
CA ASP A 390 24.19 -17.11 -14.95
C ASP A 390 22.84 -16.57 -14.40
N LEU A 391 22.88 -15.62 -13.47
CA LEU A 391 21.65 -14.98 -12.98
C LEU A 391 21.08 -14.01 -14.03
N PRO A 392 19.77 -14.03 -14.27
CA PRO A 392 19.13 -13.11 -15.22
C PRO A 392 19.17 -11.65 -14.74
N PRO A 393 19.02 -10.66 -15.65
CA PRO A 393 19.04 -9.23 -15.31
C PRO A 393 17.73 -8.72 -14.66
N THR A 394 16.73 -9.57 -14.58
CA THR A 394 15.41 -9.32 -13.97
C THR A 394 15.06 -10.44 -13.01
N ALA A 395 14.03 -10.24 -12.21
CA ALA A 395 13.62 -11.20 -11.18
C ALA A 395 12.15 -11.60 -11.32
N LEU A 396 11.78 -12.68 -10.67
CA LEU A 396 10.40 -13.09 -10.41
C LEU A 396 10.00 -12.63 -9.00
N ARG A 397 8.72 -12.33 -8.81
CA ARG A 397 8.15 -12.02 -7.51
C ARG A 397 6.84 -12.77 -7.34
N ALA A 398 6.78 -13.63 -6.33
CA ALA A 398 5.54 -14.20 -5.83
C ALA A 398 5.06 -13.38 -4.62
N SER A 399 3.79 -13.04 -4.58
CA SER A 399 3.18 -12.29 -3.48
C SER A 399 1.85 -12.87 -3.07
N LEU A 400 1.73 -13.11 -1.79
CA LEU A 400 0.61 -13.75 -1.11
C LEU A 400 -0.36 -12.69 -0.56
N GLY A 401 -1.58 -13.09 -0.25
CA GLY A 401 -2.55 -12.21 0.38
C GLY A 401 -3.78 -12.95 0.90
N LEU A 402 -4.85 -12.20 1.18
CA LEU A 402 -6.14 -12.78 1.53
C LEU A 402 -6.59 -13.75 0.42
N GLY A 403 -7.05 -14.92 0.79
CA GLY A 403 -7.47 -15.94 -0.17
C GLY A 403 -6.37 -16.87 -0.67
N THR A 404 -5.08 -16.52 -0.57
CA THR A 404 -4.00 -17.45 -0.93
C THR A 404 -4.06 -18.70 -0.05
N THR A 405 -3.88 -19.87 -0.66
CA THR A 405 -3.97 -21.19 -0.02
C THR A 405 -2.64 -21.96 -0.09
N GLU A 406 -2.48 -22.95 0.79
CA GLU A 406 -1.31 -23.85 0.73
C GLU A 406 -1.20 -24.60 -0.60
N PRO A 407 -2.30 -25.17 -1.19
CA PRO A 407 -2.23 -25.81 -2.50
C PRO A 407 -1.73 -24.88 -3.62
N GLU A 408 -2.05 -23.59 -3.59
CA GLU A 408 -1.58 -22.61 -4.59
C GLU A 408 -0.08 -22.36 -4.45
N VAL A 409 0.44 -22.30 -3.23
CA VAL A 409 1.89 -22.23 -2.96
C VAL A 409 2.59 -23.50 -3.44
N ASP A 410 2.04 -24.67 -3.16
CA ASP A 410 2.59 -25.96 -3.60
C ASP A 410 2.57 -26.10 -5.13
N ALA A 411 1.53 -25.62 -5.78
CA ALA A 411 1.43 -25.61 -7.24
C ALA A 411 2.58 -24.78 -7.86
N LEU A 412 2.89 -23.59 -7.31
CA LEU A 412 4.03 -22.79 -7.76
C LEU A 412 5.35 -23.56 -7.57
N LEU A 413 5.58 -24.14 -6.39
CA LEU A 413 6.81 -24.87 -6.09
C LEU A 413 6.97 -26.08 -7.05
N THR A 414 5.89 -26.83 -7.27
CA THR A 414 5.87 -27.97 -8.22
C THR A 414 6.14 -27.49 -9.64
N ALA A 415 5.50 -26.41 -10.09
CA ALA A 415 5.73 -25.88 -11.44
C ALA A 415 7.18 -25.44 -11.65
N LEU A 416 7.83 -24.87 -10.63
CA LEU A 416 9.25 -24.48 -10.69
C LEU A 416 10.21 -25.69 -10.78
N THR A 417 9.84 -26.88 -10.31
CA THR A 417 10.63 -28.09 -10.48
C THR A 417 10.57 -28.68 -11.90
N HIS A 418 9.57 -28.28 -12.68
CA HIS A 418 9.30 -28.82 -14.02
C HIS A 418 9.50 -27.76 -15.12
N LEU A 419 10.33 -26.76 -14.88
CA LEU A 419 10.69 -25.80 -15.91
C LEU A 419 11.43 -26.49 -17.06
N PRO A 420 11.11 -26.16 -18.32
CA PRO A 420 11.71 -26.82 -19.51
C PRO A 420 13.20 -26.55 -19.64
#